data_be23944aaa5bb49bdd283cf75d836aec
#
_entry.id   be23944aaa5bb49bdd283cf75d836aec
#
_cell.length_a   1.000
_cell.length_b   1.000
_cell.length_c   1.000
_cell.angle_alpha   90.00
_cell.angle_beta   90.00
_cell.angle_gamma   90.00
#
_symmetry.space_group_name_H-M   'P 1'
#
loop_
_entity.id
_entity.type
_entity.pdbx_description
1 polymer ?
#
loop_
_entity_poly.entity_id
_entity_poly.type
_entity_poly.pdbx_seq_one_letter_code
_entity_poly.pdbx_strand_id
1 'polypeptide(L)'
;MAHKILSILALIITVFLMGCPQDGIIPPDSSCKDIEVVNNISNSTAGRTLIIQEATLDGKELTLKASYNCGCGNSEFFLETSADFMESLPVQTNVSLILKGNDGCEALCQALLCFDLSNLIDEYKATYPGDNGPLHINLDDFDQVISLDI
;
A
#
# COMPACT_ATOMS: atom_id res chain seq x y z
N MET A 1 -53.85 -27.29 11.86
CA MET A 1 -52.48 -27.75 11.64
C MET A 1 -51.71 -26.89 10.63
N ALA A 2 -52.36 -26.26 9.65
CA ALA A 2 -51.71 -25.43 8.60
C ALA A 2 -50.99 -24.17 9.14
N HIS A 3 -51.48 -23.49 10.20
CA HIS A 3 -50.86 -22.28 10.75
C HIS A 3 -49.51 -22.49 11.44
N LYS A 4 -49.25 -23.67 12.00
CA LYS A 4 -47.96 -23.96 12.66
C LYS A 4 -46.85 -24.25 11.68
N ILE A 5 -47.14 -24.75 10.52
CA ILE A 5 -46.16 -25.04 9.45
C ILE A 5 -45.69 -23.73 8.80
N LEU A 6 -46.58 -22.77 8.63
CA LEU A 6 -46.26 -21.47 8.03
C LEU A 6 -45.33 -20.63 8.92
N SER A 7 -45.47 -20.71 10.28
CA SER A 7 -44.60 -20.02 11.21
C SER A 7 -43.16 -20.58 11.25
N ILE A 8 -42.99 -21.88 11.04
CA ILE A 8 -41.68 -22.52 11.03
C ILE A 8 -40.93 -22.20 9.72
N LEU A 9 -41.67 -22.10 8.62
CA LEU A 9 -41.07 -21.75 7.31
C LEU A 9 -40.61 -20.29 7.27
N ALA A 10 -41.31 -19.36 7.96
CA ALA A 10 -40.91 -17.97 8.09
C ALA A 10 -39.64 -17.79 8.94
N LEU A 11 -39.41 -18.66 9.93
CA LEU A 11 -38.22 -18.59 10.82
C LEU A 11 -36.94 -19.09 10.13
N ILE A 12 -37.07 -20.00 9.17
CA ILE A 12 -35.91 -20.56 8.45
C ILE A 12 -35.36 -19.59 7.41
N ILE A 13 -36.21 -18.70 6.85
CA ILE A 13 -35.81 -17.75 5.80
C ILE A 13 -34.98 -16.57 6.40
N THR A 14 -35.14 -16.27 7.69
CA THR A 14 -34.44 -15.15 8.34
C THR A 14 -32.98 -15.45 8.74
N VAL A 15 -32.54 -16.70 8.69
CA VAL A 15 -31.16 -17.10 9.10
C VAL A 15 -30.17 -17.04 7.94
N PHE A 16 -30.60 -16.93 6.68
CA PHE A 16 -29.73 -16.92 5.49
C PHE A 16 -29.26 -15.55 5.03
N LEU A 17 -29.54 -14.47 5.78
CA LEU A 17 -29.05 -13.10 5.48
C LEU A 17 -27.87 -12.64 6.36
N MET A 18 -27.19 -13.57 7.05
CA MET A 18 -25.88 -13.25 7.60
C MET A 18 -24.88 -13.25 6.44
N GLY A 19 -24.69 -12.06 5.88
CA GLY A 19 -23.76 -11.80 4.79
C GLY A 19 -22.36 -12.31 5.11
N CYS A 20 -21.68 -12.80 4.10
CA CYS A 20 -20.24 -13.02 4.11
C CYS A 20 -19.53 -11.79 4.69
N PRO A 21 -18.50 -11.98 5.51
CA PRO A 21 -17.63 -10.87 5.87
C PRO A 21 -17.09 -10.25 4.57
N GLN A 22 -17.33 -8.96 4.41
CA GLN A 22 -16.73 -8.19 3.33
C GLN A 22 -15.23 -8.39 3.36
N ASP A 23 -14.66 -8.62 2.19
CA ASP A 23 -13.22 -8.63 1.96
C ASP A 23 -12.56 -7.51 2.77
N GLY A 24 -11.65 -7.90 3.67
CA GLY A 24 -11.03 -6.99 4.61
C GLY A 24 -10.06 -6.04 3.91
N ILE A 25 -10.59 -4.98 3.31
CA ILE A 25 -9.79 -3.81 2.98
C ILE A 25 -9.52 -3.13 4.32
N ILE A 26 -8.27 -3.15 4.76
CA ILE A 26 -7.85 -2.36 5.91
C ILE A 26 -7.99 -0.90 5.46
N PRO A 27 -8.88 -0.09 6.07
CA PRO A 27 -8.96 1.33 5.74
C PRO A 27 -7.61 1.98 6.07
N PRO A 28 -7.17 2.99 5.33
CA PRO A 28 -5.97 3.73 5.68
C PRO A 28 -6.12 4.24 7.11
N ASP A 29 -5.10 4.04 7.93
CA ASP A 29 -4.98 4.72 9.22
C ASP A 29 -5.17 6.22 8.96
N SER A 30 -5.78 6.94 9.90
CA SER A 30 -6.18 8.35 9.72
C SER A 30 -5.00 9.32 9.48
N SER A 31 -3.78 8.81 9.44
CA SER A 31 -2.54 9.53 9.07
C SER A 31 -1.71 8.68 8.12
N CYS A 32 -1.21 9.30 7.03
CA CYS A 32 -0.24 8.65 6.16
C CYS A 32 1.06 8.39 6.95
N LYS A 33 1.73 7.28 6.66
CA LYS A 33 3.07 6.98 7.19
C LYS A 33 4.11 7.76 6.41
N ASP A 34 5.17 8.22 7.07
CA ASP A 34 6.27 8.87 6.39
C ASP A 34 7.06 7.86 5.53
N ILE A 35 7.52 8.30 4.36
CA ILE A 35 8.53 7.56 3.60
C ILE A 35 9.84 7.55 4.38
N GLU A 36 10.51 6.39 4.41
CA GLU A 36 11.80 6.21 5.07
C GLU A 36 12.94 6.41 4.08
N VAL A 37 13.83 7.36 4.36
CA VAL A 37 15.09 7.55 3.62
C VAL A 37 16.16 6.72 4.30
N VAL A 38 16.70 5.71 3.60
CA VAL A 38 17.62 4.72 4.14
C VAL A 38 18.89 4.62 3.30
N ASN A 39 20.03 4.26 3.91
CA ASN A 39 21.27 4.06 3.14
C ASN A 39 21.22 2.82 2.21
N ASN A 40 20.43 1.83 2.58
CA ASN A 40 20.21 0.62 1.79
C ASN A 40 18.77 0.17 1.96
N ILE A 41 18.07 -0.03 0.85
CA ILE A 41 16.70 -0.53 0.83
C ILE A 41 16.66 -1.96 1.38
N SER A 42 15.70 -2.23 2.23
CA SER A 42 15.53 -3.54 2.87
C SER A 42 15.05 -4.60 1.86
N ASN A 43 15.69 -5.76 1.82
CA ASN A 43 15.25 -6.90 1.00
C ASN A 43 14.24 -7.80 1.75
N SER A 44 13.26 -7.22 2.42
CA SER A 44 12.43 -8.00 3.35
C SER A 44 11.21 -8.69 2.74
N THR A 45 10.94 -8.50 1.47
CA THR A 45 9.91 -9.24 0.72
C THR A 45 10.33 -10.66 0.31
N ALA A 46 11.52 -11.09 0.73
CA ALA A 46 12.07 -12.41 0.36
C ALA A 46 11.09 -13.55 0.65
N GLY A 47 10.57 -14.15 -0.40
CA GLY A 47 9.66 -15.30 -0.35
C GLY A 47 8.19 -14.97 -0.08
N ARG A 48 7.78 -13.69 -0.15
CA ARG A 48 6.38 -13.26 -0.01
C ARG A 48 5.85 -12.68 -1.31
N THR A 49 4.57 -12.89 -1.54
CA THR A 49 3.87 -12.17 -2.60
C THR A 49 3.51 -10.78 -2.10
N LEU A 50 4.01 -9.76 -2.76
CA LEU A 50 3.59 -8.37 -2.60
C LEU A 50 3.46 -7.80 -4.01
N ILE A 51 2.26 -7.35 -4.37
CA ILE A 51 1.96 -6.85 -5.71
C ILE A 51 1.23 -5.52 -5.55
N ILE A 52 1.79 -4.46 -6.11
CA ILE A 52 1.15 -3.16 -6.18
C ILE A 52 0.19 -3.18 -7.37
N GLN A 53 -1.08 -2.93 -7.11
CA GLN A 53 -2.15 -2.94 -8.10
C GLN A 53 -2.46 -1.56 -8.64
N GLU A 54 -2.45 -0.57 -7.75
CA GLU A 54 -2.78 0.82 -8.05
C GLU A 54 -1.89 1.74 -7.23
N ALA A 55 -1.50 2.87 -7.83
CA ALA A 55 -0.79 3.96 -7.15
C ALA A 55 -1.44 5.28 -7.55
N THR A 56 -1.77 6.11 -6.58
CA THR A 56 -2.37 7.43 -6.77
C THR A 56 -1.64 8.45 -5.92
N LEU A 57 -1.24 9.57 -6.55
CA LEU A 57 -0.58 10.67 -5.85
C LEU A 57 -1.54 11.86 -5.76
N ASP A 58 -1.69 12.41 -4.57
CA ASP A 58 -2.42 13.66 -4.30
C ASP A 58 -1.52 14.61 -3.50
N GLY A 59 -1.00 15.63 -4.18
CA GLY A 59 0.06 16.48 -3.63
C GLY A 59 1.29 15.66 -3.24
N LYS A 60 1.56 15.50 -1.96
CA LYS A 60 2.67 14.71 -1.42
C LYS A 60 2.24 13.36 -0.82
N GLU A 61 0.96 13.04 -0.85
CA GLU A 61 0.42 11.80 -0.30
C GLU A 61 0.29 10.74 -1.40
N LEU A 62 1.06 9.66 -1.25
CA LEU A 62 1.03 8.50 -2.13
C LEU A 62 0.13 7.42 -1.54
N THR A 63 -0.95 7.11 -2.22
CA THR A 63 -1.84 6.00 -1.86
C THR A 63 -1.54 4.80 -2.75
N LEU A 64 -1.27 3.65 -2.14
CA LEU A 64 -1.01 2.39 -2.80
C LEU A 64 -2.07 1.37 -2.44
N LYS A 65 -2.59 0.66 -3.44
CA LYS A 65 -3.38 -0.54 -3.25
C LYS A 65 -2.52 -1.76 -3.56
N ALA A 66 -2.31 -2.60 -2.56
CA ALA A 66 -1.44 -3.76 -2.67
C ALA A 66 -2.15 -5.05 -2.29
N SER A 67 -1.79 -6.15 -2.99
CA SER A 67 -2.12 -7.52 -2.59
C SER A 67 -0.89 -8.17 -1.97
N TYR A 68 -1.07 -8.90 -0.89
CA TYR A 68 0.04 -9.52 -0.16
C TYR A 68 -0.38 -10.80 0.54
N ASN A 69 0.61 -11.65 0.85
CA ASN A 69 0.36 -12.82 1.67
C ASN A 69 0.09 -12.42 3.11
N CYS A 70 -0.99 -12.96 3.69
CA CYS A 70 -1.44 -12.61 5.04
C CYS A 70 -1.98 -13.84 5.79
N GLY A 71 -2.41 -13.63 7.06
CA GLY A 71 -3.25 -14.57 7.81
C GLY A 71 -2.59 -15.24 9.01
N CYS A 72 -1.27 -15.11 9.20
CA CYS A 72 -0.53 -15.78 10.28
C CYS A 72 0.40 -14.83 11.05
N GLY A 73 0.00 -13.63 11.34
CA GLY A 73 0.83 -12.71 12.10
C GLY A 73 0.54 -11.25 11.79
N ASN A 74 1.42 -10.38 12.23
CA ASN A 74 1.31 -8.95 11.96
C ASN A 74 2.11 -8.63 10.71
N SER A 75 1.45 -7.99 9.75
CA SER A 75 2.09 -7.44 8.56
C SER A 75 2.26 -5.93 8.73
N GLU A 76 3.47 -5.43 8.53
CA GLU A 76 3.78 -4.01 8.57
C GLU A 76 4.35 -3.58 7.21
N PHE A 77 3.88 -2.41 6.73
CA PHE A 77 4.30 -1.85 5.46
C PHE A 77 5.15 -0.62 5.71
N PHE A 78 6.24 -0.51 4.94
CA PHE A 78 7.14 0.63 4.90
C PHE A 78 7.35 1.02 3.45
N LEU A 79 7.49 2.29 3.18
CA LEU A 79 7.92 2.80 1.89
C LEU A 79 9.34 3.32 2.07
N GLU A 80 10.31 2.69 1.40
CA GLU A 80 11.74 2.99 1.56
C GLU A 80 12.33 3.53 0.26
N THR A 81 13.26 4.50 0.39
CA THR A 81 14.10 5.00 -0.71
C THR A 81 15.52 5.23 -0.21
N SER A 82 16.52 5.02 -1.07
CA SER A 82 17.89 5.44 -0.79
C SER A 82 18.14 6.91 -1.09
N ALA A 83 17.15 7.60 -1.68
CA ALA A 83 17.31 8.96 -2.23
C ALA A 83 18.48 9.08 -3.21
N ASP A 84 18.84 7.98 -3.87
CA ASP A 84 19.77 7.99 -4.99
C ASP A 84 19.06 8.56 -6.23
N PHE A 85 19.32 9.83 -6.48
CA PHE A 85 18.70 10.53 -7.60
C PHE A 85 19.50 10.29 -8.89
N MET A 86 18.80 9.77 -9.89
CA MET A 86 19.38 9.62 -11.23
C MET A 86 19.41 10.96 -11.95
N GLU A 87 20.58 11.37 -12.43
CA GLU A 87 20.78 12.59 -13.22
C GLU A 87 20.15 12.46 -14.61
N SER A 88 18.82 12.54 -14.66
CA SER A 88 18.02 12.51 -15.87
C SER A 88 17.12 13.76 -15.93
N LEU A 89 16.42 13.96 -17.02
CA LEU A 89 15.47 15.06 -17.15
C LEU A 89 14.11 14.49 -17.57
N PRO A 90 13.11 14.44 -16.69
CA PRO A 90 13.14 14.78 -15.24
C PRO A 90 14.07 13.90 -14.41
N VAL A 91 14.47 14.41 -13.23
CA VAL A 91 15.21 13.64 -12.24
C VAL A 91 14.35 12.47 -11.76
N GLN A 92 14.98 11.33 -11.50
CA GLN A 92 14.28 10.10 -11.09
C GLN A 92 14.88 9.53 -9.81
N THR A 93 14.05 8.82 -9.05
CA THR A 93 14.49 8.02 -7.89
C THR A 93 13.70 6.72 -7.82
N ASN A 94 14.31 5.71 -7.18
CA ASN A 94 13.66 4.43 -6.92
C ASN A 94 13.07 4.40 -5.52
N VAL A 95 11.90 3.84 -5.40
CA VAL A 95 11.17 3.67 -4.15
C VAL A 95 10.66 2.24 -4.06
N SER A 96 10.77 1.61 -2.91
CA SER A 96 10.35 0.22 -2.70
C SER A 96 9.31 0.13 -1.59
N LEU A 97 8.23 -0.60 -1.85
CA LEU A 97 7.26 -0.98 -0.82
C LEU A 97 7.77 -2.25 -0.13
N ILE A 98 7.98 -2.16 1.17
CA ILE A 98 8.55 -3.23 1.99
C ILE A 98 7.47 -3.80 2.90
N LEU A 99 7.34 -5.13 2.89
CA LEU A 99 6.47 -5.86 3.80
C LEU A 99 7.32 -6.57 4.87
N LYS A 100 7.19 -6.13 6.13
CA LYS A 100 7.84 -6.75 7.29
C LYS A 100 6.79 -7.53 8.11
N GLY A 101 7.23 -8.58 8.81
CA GLY A 101 6.38 -9.39 9.68
C GLY A 101 6.65 -10.89 9.51
N ASN A 102 6.09 -11.68 10.37
CA ASN A 102 6.27 -13.15 10.34
C ASN A 102 4.99 -13.80 9.80
N ASP A 103 4.88 -13.89 8.49
CA ASP A 103 3.69 -14.42 7.85
C ASP A 103 4.05 -15.62 6.98
N GLY A 104 3.89 -16.82 7.55
CA GLY A 104 4.08 -18.09 6.84
C GLY A 104 2.82 -18.58 6.13
N CYS A 105 1.76 -17.79 6.08
CA CYS A 105 0.48 -18.17 5.47
C CYS A 105 0.39 -17.78 4.01
N GLU A 106 -0.40 -18.57 3.25
CA GLU A 106 -0.61 -18.39 1.82
C GLU A 106 -1.93 -17.67 1.50
N ALA A 107 -2.66 -17.17 2.50
CA ALA A 107 -3.86 -16.38 2.26
C ALA A 107 -3.48 -15.08 1.56
N LEU A 108 -4.29 -14.62 0.59
CA LEU A 108 -4.09 -13.37 -0.11
C LEU A 108 -5.03 -12.31 0.46
N CYS A 109 -4.43 -11.20 0.91
CA CYS A 109 -5.14 -10.02 1.41
C CYS A 109 -4.90 -8.81 0.52
N GLN A 110 -5.70 -7.77 0.72
CA GLN A 110 -5.50 -6.46 0.13
C GLN A 110 -5.31 -5.41 1.23
N ALA A 111 -4.45 -4.44 0.98
CA ALA A 111 -4.26 -3.27 1.82
C ALA A 111 -4.37 -2.00 0.98
N LEU A 112 -4.94 -0.96 1.58
CA LEU A 112 -4.88 0.41 1.08
C LEU A 112 -3.93 1.17 2.01
N LEU A 113 -2.80 1.62 1.47
CA LEU A 113 -1.69 2.20 2.20
C LEU A 113 -1.53 3.65 1.81
N CYS A 114 -1.26 4.53 2.77
CA CYS A 114 -0.98 5.94 2.52
C CYS A 114 0.40 6.30 3.06
N PHE A 115 1.21 7.01 2.24
CA PHE A 115 2.55 7.47 2.59
C PHE A 115 2.71 8.96 2.31
N ASP A 116 3.31 9.68 3.26
CA ASP A 116 3.73 11.08 3.10
C ASP A 116 5.16 11.13 2.53
N LEU A 117 5.33 11.78 1.39
CA LEU A 117 6.60 11.88 0.66
C LEU A 117 7.43 13.11 1.08
N SER A 118 7.09 13.81 2.16
CA SER A 118 7.78 15.02 2.59
C SER A 118 9.28 14.81 2.77
N ASN A 119 9.69 13.69 3.39
CA ASN A 119 11.12 13.39 3.59
C ASN A 119 11.86 13.25 2.25
N LEU A 120 11.25 12.63 1.25
CA LEU A 120 11.84 12.52 -0.09
C LEU A 120 11.96 13.89 -0.77
N ILE A 121 10.94 14.75 -0.63
CA ILE A 121 10.95 16.12 -1.15
C ILE A 121 12.07 16.94 -0.51
N ASP A 122 12.26 16.81 0.79
CA ASP A 122 13.30 17.52 1.53
C ASP A 122 14.70 17.08 1.08
N GLU A 123 14.94 15.79 0.88
CA GLU A 123 16.19 15.27 0.33
C GLU A 123 16.44 15.74 -1.11
N TYR A 124 15.40 15.76 -1.94
CA TYR A 124 15.51 16.30 -3.29
C TYR A 124 15.93 17.77 -3.29
N LYS A 125 15.25 18.62 -2.50
CA LYS A 125 15.55 20.04 -2.39
C LYS A 125 16.94 20.32 -1.79
N ALA A 126 17.41 19.45 -0.91
CA ALA A 126 18.77 19.53 -0.37
C ALA A 126 19.83 19.21 -1.44
N THR A 127 19.53 18.25 -2.32
CA THR A 127 20.45 17.81 -3.40
C THR A 127 20.45 18.77 -4.59
N TYR A 128 19.26 19.29 -4.96
CA TYR A 128 19.06 20.18 -6.11
C TYR A 128 18.44 21.51 -5.70
N PRO A 129 19.18 22.37 -4.99
CA PRO A 129 18.64 23.63 -4.50
C PRO A 129 18.25 24.55 -5.66
N GLY A 130 16.96 24.95 -5.67
CA GLY A 130 16.38 25.82 -6.70
C GLY A 130 15.83 25.09 -7.92
N ASP A 131 15.91 23.78 -8.00
CA ASP A 131 15.15 22.99 -8.97
C ASP A 131 13.70 22.85 -8.46
N ASN A 132 12.74 23.16 -9.33
CA ASN A 132 11.31 23.02 -9.11
C ASN A 132 10.67 22.13 -10.20
N GLY A 133 11.49 21.33 -10.88
CA GLY A 133 11.03 20.36 -11.84
C GLY A 133 10.31 19.19 -11.19
N PRO A 134 9.55 18.40 -11.96
CA PRO A 134 8.93 17.20 -11.41
C PRO A 134 10.00 16.13 -11.08
N LEU A 135 9.79 15.45 -9.94
CA LEU A 135 10.53 14.26 -9.59
C LEU A 135 9.76 13.01 -10.04
N HIS A 136 10.38 12.17 -10.86
CA HIS A 136 9.81 10.89 -11.25
C HIS A 136 10.19 9.80 -10.24
N ILE A 137 9.19 9.15 -9.70
CA ILE A 137 9.32 8.05 -8.77
C ILE A 137 9.08 6.74 -9.52
N ASN A 138 10.10 5.88 -9.55
CA ASN A 138 10.01 4.51 -10.03
C ASN A 138 9.74 3.62 -8.82
N LEU A 139 8.54 3.08 -8.74
CA LEU A 139 8.16 2.18 -7.67
C LEU A 139 8.47 0.74 -8.08
N ASP A 140 9.23 0.01 -7.27
CA ASP A 140 9.60 -1.37 -7.56
C ASP A 140 8.35 -2.24 -7.77
N ASP A 141 8.42 -3.14 -8.76
CA ASP A 141 7.33 -4.04 -9.17
C ASP A 141 6.04 -3.32 -9.63
N PHE A 142 6.15 -2.06 -10.08
CA PHE A 142 5.05 -1.29 -10.63
C PHE A 142 5.46 -0.58 -11.93
N ASP A 143 4.80 -0.90 -13.03
CA ASP A 143 5.22 -0.49 -14.38
C ASP A 143 4.98 1.01 -14.70
N GLN A 144 4.32 1.76 -13.82
CA GLN A 144 4.00 3.16 -14.08
C GLN A 144 4.92 4.09 -13.29
N VAL A 145 5.39 5.14 -13.96
CA VAL A 145 6.14 6.22 -13.33
C VAL A 145 5.16 7.17 -12.65
N ILE A 146 5.44 7.51 -11.38
CA ILE A 146 4.68 8.47 -10.61
C ILE A 146 5.39 9.82 -10.71
N SER A 147 4.70 10.86 -11.15
CA SER A 147 5.27 12.22 -11.25
C SER A 147 4.86 13.04 -10.04
N LEU A 148 5.84 13.45 -9.24
CA LEU A 148 5.68 14.30 -8.07
C LEU A 148 6.11 15.73 -8.41
N ASP A 149 5.21 16.69 -8.27
CA ASP A 149 5.50 18.12 -8.42
C ASP A 149 6.19 18.63 -7.14
N ILE A 150 7.34 19.33 -7.29
CA ILE A 150 8.20 19.79 -6.19
C ILE A 150 7.92 21.25 -5.81
#